data_4150cc3978d71dcb10f681c4b8972b4f
#
_entry.id   4150cc3978d71dcb10f681c4b8972b4f
#
_cell.length_a   1.000
_cell.length_b   1.000
_cell.length_c   1.000
_cell.angle_alpha   90.00
_cell.angle_beta   90.00
_cell.angle_gamma   90.00
#
_symmetry.space_group_name_H-M   'P 1'
#
loop_
_entity.id
_entity.type
_entity.pdbx_description
1 polymer ?
#
loop_
_entity_poly.entity_id
_entity_poly.type
_entity_poly.pdbx_seq_one_letter_code
_entity_poly.pdbx_strand_id
1 'polypeptide(L)'
;MAACQTIVDSGAAPYCFAPSAKYPGNFYYNWGTMVASHGEELFNEDGTFINGEAALAAMQMIGDGTANGLFDPAGIAQDDYETLISFGAGNSAFLLDSSWAVTQANRNPDLSGITDNAGMILIPGGSGTESGGYLYAGGLGVLKSSEHMQEAKQFLAKLTDEEMQKHHAIEGANLPTRLALYEDPDIAAAWPGFDILAAQLPYGKFPPQYGWFEEWRRSAATAVQDVIGERKSPEEALQWLSEATGRVRAE
;
A
#
# COMPACT_ATOMS: atom_id res chain seq x y z
N MET A 1 -7.35 12.57 -10.85
CA MET A 1 -7.14 12.65 -12.31
C MET A 1 -6.71 14.05 -12.79
N ALA A 2 -7.40 15.17 -12.45
CA ALA A 2 -7.00 16.51 -12.92
C ALA A 2 -5.55 16.93 -12.55
N ALA A 3 -5.11 16.66 -11.32
CA ALA A 3 -3.72 16.90 -10.91
C ALA A 3 -2.73 16.04 -11.73
N CYS A 4 -3.07 14.80 -12.01
CA CYS A 4 -2.27 13.91 -12.84
C CYS A 4 -2.10 14.47 -14.27
N GLN A 5 -3.18 14.96 -14.85
CA GLN A 5 -3.11 15.59 -16.17
C GLN A 5 -2.16 16.79 -16.16
N THR A 6 -2.26 17.66 -15.15
CA THR A 6 -1.38 18.82 -15.00
C THR A 6 0.10 18.41 -14.88
N ILE A 7 0.40 17.37 -14.11
CA ILE A 7 1.78 16.88 -13.92
C ILE A 7 2.36 16.38 -15.24
N VAL A 8 1.64 15.53 -15.95
CA VAL A 8 2.08 14.95 -17.21
C VAL A 8 2.22 16.03 -18.29
N ASP A 9 1.21 16.90 -18.44
CA ASP A 9 1.23 17.99 -19.43
C ASP A 9 2.36 19.01 -19.20
N SER A 10 2.75 19.25 -17.94
CA SER A 10 3.86 20.12 -17.60
C SER A 10 5.22 19.48 -17.81
N GLY A 11 5.27 18.15 -18.02
CA GLY A 11 6.53 17.41 -18.12
C GLY A 11 7.26 17.25 -16.78
N ALA A 12 6.58 17.48 -15.64
CA ALA A 12 7.17 17.33 -14.32
C ALA A 12 7.54 15.86 -14.02
N ALA A 13 6.77 14.93 -14.54
CA ALA A 13 7.09 13.50 -14.58
C ALA A 13 6.45 12.86 -15.82
N PRO A 14 7.01 11.77 -16.37
CA PRO A 14 6.39 11.03 -17.48
C PRO A 14 4.99 10.50 -17.12
N TYR A 15 4.81 10.05 -15.89
CA TYR A 15 3.55 9.54 -15.37
C TYR A 15 3.22 10.17 -14.02
N CYS A 16 1.93 10.19 -13.70
CA CYS A 16 1.47 10.62 -12.38
C CYS A 16 1.70 9.54 -11.34
N PHE A 17 1.41 8.29 -11.68
CA PHE A 17 1.42 7.15 -10.76
C PHE A 17 1.75 5.86 -11.51
N ALA A 18 2.38 4.89 -10.82
CA ALA A 18 2.58 3.54 -11.32
C ALA A 18 1.80 2.56 -10.42
N PRO A 19 0.71 1.91 -10.91
CA PRO A 19 0.02 0.91 -10.13
C PRO A 19 0.88 -0.35 -10.00
N SER A 20 1.17 -0.78 -8.76
CA SER A 20 1.84 -2.06 -8.50
C SER A 20 0.82 -3.18 -8.69
N ALA A 21 0.93 -3.98 -9.76
CA ALA A 21 -0.05 -5.01 -10.09
C ALA A 21 0.52 -6.43 -10.22
N LYS A 22 1.82 -6.61 -10.03
CA LYS A 22 2.49 -7.92 -10.08
C LYS A 22 2.17 -8.75 -8.83
N TYR A 23 1.91 -10.05 -9.04
CA TYR A 23 1.80 -11.03 -7.96
C TYR A 23 3.04 -11.95 -7.92
N PRO A 24 3.56 -12.34 -6.74
CA PRO A 24 3.20 -11.84 -5.42
C PRO A 24 3.78 -10.46 -5.13
N GLY A 25 2.99 -9.55 -4.67
CA GLY A 25 3.37 -8.18 -4.34
C GLY A 25 2.27 -7.52 -3.52
N ASN A 26 2.44 -6.25 -3.23
CA ASN A 26 1.51 -5.49 -2.42
C ASN A 26 0.39 -4.83 -3.26
N PHE A 27 0.15 -5.31 -4.49
CA PHE A 27 -0.85 -4.72 -5.41
C PHE A 27 -2.21 -4.50 -4.74
N TYR A 28 -2.63 -5.43 -3.88
CA TYR A 28 -3.91 -5.34 -3.21
C TYR A 28 -3.94 -4.17 -2.21
N TYR A 29 -2.80 -3.79 -1.64
CA TYR A 29 -2.70 -2.61 -0.81
C TYR A 29 -2.92 -1.33 -1.63
N ASN A 30 -2.45 -1.27 -2.86
CA ASN A 30 -2.69 -0.15 -3.77
C ASN A 30 -4.18 -0.03 -4.09
N TRP A 31 -4.77 -1.05 -4.72
CA TRP A 31 -6.19 -1.03 -5.08
C TRP A 31 -7.11 -1.00 -3.86
N GLY A 32 -6.82 -1.81 -2.84
CA GLY A 32 -7.58 -1.81 -1.60
C GLY A 32 -7.53 -0.48 -0.85
N THR A 33 -6.38 0.20 -0.86
CA THR A 33 -6.26 1.56 -0.32
C THR A 33 -7.13 2.55 -1.09
N MET A 34 -7.19 2.44 -2.42
CA MET A 34 -8.09 3.24 -3.23
C MET A 34 -9.56 2.97 -2.87
N VAL A 35 -9.95 1.71 -2.67
CA VAL A 35 -11.31 1.35 -2.19
C VAL A 35 -11.56 1.95 -0.79
N ALA A 36 -10.63 1.77 0.13
CA ALA A 36 -10.75 2.31 1.49
C ALA A 36 -10.82 3.84 1.50
N SER A 37 -10.13 4.53 0.57
CA SER A 37 -10.19 5.98 0.44
C SER A 37 -11.56 6.49 -0.02
N HIS A 38 -12.39 5.63 -0.60
CA HIS A 38 -13.80 5.89 -0.88
C HIS A 38 -14.75 5.51 0.28
N GLY A 39 -14.22 5.06 1.41
CA GLY A 39 -14.97 4.77 2.63
C GLY A 39 -15.54 3.36 2.72
N GLU A 40 -15.28 2.49 1.75
CA GLU A 40 -15.77 1.10 1.75
C GLU A 40 -14.71 0.08 2.20
N GLU A 41 -15.17 -1.11 2.54
CA GLU A 41 -14.36 -2.30 2.77
C GLU A 41 -14.33 -3.17 1.52
N LEU A 42 -13.33 -4.07 1.42
CA LEU A 42 -13.30 -5.07 0.34
C LEU A 42 -14.25 -6.24 0.60
N PHE A 43 -14.58 -6.50 1.86
CA PHE A 43 -15.40 -7.65 2.26
C PHE A 43 -16.40 -7.28 3.32
N ASN A 44 -17.58 -7.88 3.25
CA ASN A 44 -18.53 -7.91 4.35
C ASN A 44 -17.97 -8.77 5.52
N GLU A 45 -18.60 -8.68 6.69
CA GLU A 45 -18.23 -9.48 7.87
C GLU A 45 -18.26 -11.00 7.62
N ASP A 46 -19.12 -11.46 6.73
CA ASP A 46 -19.22 -12.87 6.33
C ASP A 46 -18.16 -13.31 5.31
N GLY A 47 -17.26 -12.40 4.87
CA GLY A 47 -16.24 -12.65 3.86
C GLY A 47 -16.72 -12.57 2.42
N THR A 48 -17.93 -12.09 2.16
CA THR A 48 -18.40 -11.83 0.80
C THR A 48 -17.71 -10.60 0.24
N PHE A 49 -17.13 -10.70 -0.95
CA PHE A 49 -16.50 -9.56 -1.63
C PHE A 49 -17.56 -8.49 -1.97
N ILE A 50 -17.24 -7.24 -1.66
CA ILE A 50 -18.09 -6.10 -1.94
C ILE A 50 -17.76 -5.58 -3.35
N ASN A 51 -18.58 -5.98 -4.31
CA ASN A 51 -18.54 -5.44 -5.67
C ASN A 51 -19.40 -4.16 -5.71
N GLY A 52 -18.93 -3.10 -5.04
CA GLY A 52 -19.64 -1.85 -4.83
C GLY A 52 -19.09 -0.68 -5.62
N GLU A 53 -19.64 0.51 -5.35
CA GLU A 53 -19.27 1.74 -6.07
C GLU A 53 -17.81 2.13 -5.83
N ALA A 54 -17.26 1.94 -4.63
CA ALA A 54 -15.86 2.25 -4.33
C ALA A 54 -14.89 1.29 -5.06
N ALA A 55 -15.21 -0.01 -5.09
CA ALA A 55 -14.41 -0.99 -5.83
C ALA A 55 -14.38 -0.66 -7.33
N LEU A 56 -15.54 -0.26 -7.89
CA LEU A 56 -15.65 0.16 -9.29
C LEU A 56 -14.88 1.46 -9.55
N ALA A 57 -15.07 2.49 -8.72
CA ALA A 57 -14.38 3.77 -8.87
C ALA A 57 -12.85 3.61 -8.82
N ALA A 58 -12.34 2.79 -7.89
CA ALA A 58 -10.91 2.50 -7.79
C ALA A 58 -10.39 1.75 -9.03
N MET A 59 -11.15 0.78 -9.54
CA MET A 59 -10.76 0.02 -10.73
C MET A 59 -10.81 0.89 -12.00
N GLN A 60 -11.83 1.75 -12.13
CA GLN A 60 -11.95 2.73 -13.21
C GLN A 60 -10.81 3.74 -13.17
N MET A 61 -10.42 4.23 -11.99
CA MET A 61 -9.30 5.15 -11.85
C MET A 61 -7.99 4.55 -12.38
N ILE A 62 -7.74 3.26 -12.11
CA ILE A 62 -6.57 2.55 -12.64
C ILE A 62 -6.69 2.39 -14.17
N GLY A 63 -7.81 1.92 -14.66
CA GLY A 63 -8.04 1.70 -16.10
C GLY A 63 -7.94 3.00 -16.89
N ASP A 64 -8.70 4.02 -16.50
CA ASP A 64 -8.72 5.33 -17.16
C ASP A 64 -7.36 6.02 -17.08
N GLY A 65 -6.69 5.91 -15.92
CA GLY A 65 -5.36 6.47 -15.73
C GLY A 65 -4.35 5.88 -16.70
N THR A 66 -4.39 4.57 -16.90
CA THR A 66 -3.50 3.86 -17.83
C THR A 66 -3.87 4.15 -19.29
N ALA A 67 -5.15 4.04 -19.66
CA ALA A 67 -5.62 4.26 -21.02
C ALA A 67 -5.36 5.70 -21.52
N ASN A 68 -5.41 6.69 -20.61
CA ASN A 68 -5.13 8.09 -20.94
C ASN A 68 -3.64 8.46 -20.81
N GLY A 69 -2.75 7.51 -20.57
CA GLY A 69 -1.30 7.74 -20.44
C GLY A 69 -0.88 8.54 -19.18
N LEU A 70 -1.76 8.62 -18.18
CA LEU A 70 -1.48 9.28 -16.90
C LEU A 70 -0.80 8.35 -15.91
N PHE A 71 -1.07 7.05 -15.99
CA PHE A 71 -0.47 6.03 -15.17
C PHE A 71 0.48 5.17 -16.00
N ASP A 72 1.58 4.76 -15.40
CA ASP A 72 2.60 3.94 -16.06
C ASP A 72 2.04 2.53 -16.36
N PRO A 73 1.88 2.15 -17.64
CA PRO A 73 1.42 0.81 -17.99
C PRO A 73 2.39 -0.30 -17.60
N ALA A 74 3.67 0.01 -17.36
CA ALA A 74 4.65 -0.96 -16.86
C ALA A 74 4.28 -1.50 -15.47
N GLY A 75 3.46 -0.79 -14.72
CA GLY A 75 2.91 -1.21 -13.42
C GLY A 75 2.22 -2.58 -13.44
N ILE A 76 1.73 -3.03 -14.60
CA ILE A 76 1.16 -4.39 -14.78
C ILE A 76 2.16 -5.51 -14.39
N ALA A 77 3.46 -5.27 -14.58
CA ALA A 77 4.54 -6.21 -14.33
C ALA A 77 5.44 -5.82 -13.14
N GLN A 78 5.12 -4.74 -12.44
CA GLN A 78 5.89 -4.22 -11.32
C GLN A 78 5.24 -4.59 -9.99
N ASP A 79 6.08 -4.99 -9.03
CA ASP A 79 5.73 -5.07 -7.62
C ASP A 79 6.03 -3.73 -6.91
N ASP A 80 5.83 -3.69 -5.59
CA ASP A 80 6.08 -2.52 -4.76
C ASP A 80 7.54 -2.05 -4.81
N TYR A 81 8.51 -2.96 -4.84
CA TYR A 81 9.92 -2.61 -4.94
C TYR A 81 10.29 -2.03 -6.32
N GLU A 82 9.76 -2.60 -7.39
CA GLU A 82 9.99 -2.13 -8.76
C GLU A 82 9.32 -0.76 -9.00
N THR A 83 8.13 -0.52 -8.43
CA THR A 83 7.49 0.82 -8.48
C THR A 83 8.24 1.85 -7.65
N LEU A 84 8.84 1.48 -6.51
CA LEU A 84 9.73 2.35 -5.75
C LEU A 84 10.96 2.77 -6.57
N ILE A 85 11.61 1.83 -7.26
CA ILE A 85 12.75 2.13 -8.16
C ILE A 85 12.31 3.07 -9.28
N SER A 86 11.16 2.84 -9.89
CA SER A 86 10.60 3.70 -10.94
C SER A 86 10.33 5.11 -10.43
N PHE A 87 9.75 5.25 -9.24
CA PHE A 87 9.53 6.53 -8.56
C PHE A 87 10.87 7.22 -8.25
N GLY A 88 11.84 6.50 -7.69
CA GLY A 88 13.18 7.00 -7.41
C GLY A 88 13.94 7.44 -8.66
N ALA A 89 13.63 6.90 -9.83
CA ALA A 89 14.14 7.35 -11.11
C ALA A 89 13.41 8.58 -11.68
N GLY A 90 12.38 9.08 -11.00
CA GLY A 90 11.56 10.21 -11.44
C GLY A 90 10.53 9.88 -12.53
N ASN A 91 10.21 8.60 -12.74
CA ASN A 91 9.26 8.17 -13.77
C ASN A 91 7.80 8.43 -13.36
N SER A 92 7.50 8.52 -12.08
CA SER A 92 6.18 8.86 -11.57
C SER A 92 6.24 9.95 -10.50
N ALA A 93 5.22 10.80 -10.45
CA ALA A 93 5.14 11.88 -9.48
C ALA A 93 4.66 11.42 -8.09
N PHE A 94 3.88 10.35 -8.05
CA PHE A 94 3.36 9.77 -6.81
C PHE A 94 3.70 8.28 -6.72
N LEU A 95 3.94 7.86 -5.49
CA LEU A 95 4.09 6.47 -5.10
C LEU A 95 3.10 6.18 -3.97
N LEU A 96 2.34 5.10 -4.05
CA LEU A 96 1.50 4.60 -2.98
C LEU A 96 2.16 3.35 -2.38
N ASP A 97 2.78 3.52 -1.23
CA ASP A 97 3.59 2.49 -0.59
C ASP A 97 3.67 2.71 0.93
N SER A 98 4.47 1.93 1.61
CA SER A 98 4.74 2.00 3.04
C SER A 98 5.70 3.15 3.41
N SER A 99 5.79 3.46 4.71
CA SER A 99 6.75 4.43 5.25
C SER A 99 8.21 4.08 4.92
N TRP A 100 8.53 2.80 4.77
CA TRP A 100 9.86 2.35 4.36
C TRP A 100 10.25 2.87 2.98
N ALA A 101 9.30 2.94 2.04
CA ALA A 101 9.57 3.38 0.67
C ALA A 101 10.02 4.85 0.60
N VAL A 102 9.42 5.75 1.39
CA VAL A 102 9.85 7.16 1.42
C VAL A 102 11.27 7.31 1.96
N THR A 103 11.68 6.43 2.87
CA THR A 103 13.06 6.39 3.35
C THR A 103 14.02 5.97 2.25
N GLN A 104 13.68 4.91 1.54
CA GLN A 104 14.51 4.46 0.43
C GLN A 104 14.63 5.54 -0.64
N ALA A 105 13.53 6.20 -0.97
CA ALA A 105 13.54 7.30 -1.94
C ALA A 105 14.43 8.47 -1.51
N ASN A 106 14.45 8.82 -0.22
CA ASN A 106 15.20 9.98 0.28
C ASN A 106 16.63 9.67 0.72
N ARG A 107 16.92 8.46 1.19
CA ARG A 107 18.19 8.15 1.86
C ARG A 107 19.04 7.09 1.16
N ASN A 108 18.55 6.47 0.10
CA ASN A 108 19.27 5.42 -0.59
C ASN A 108 19.63 5.84 -2.02
N PRO A 109 20.83 6.40 -2.24
CA PRO A 109 21.25 6.87 -3.56
C PRO A 109 21.47 5.74 -4.57
N ASP A 110 21.56 4.49 -4.11
CA ASP A 110 21.67 3.33 -5.01
C ASP A 110 20.31 2.96 -5.62
N LEU A 111 19.20 3.38 -4.99
CA LEU A 111 17.84 3.10 -5.43
C LEU A 111 17.12 4.34 -5.97
N SER A 112 17.61 5.53 -5.68
CA SER A 112 16.87 6.77 -5.95
C SER A 112 17.77 7.90 -6.43
N GLY A 113 17.39 8.52 -7.54
CA GLY A 113 17.98 9.77 -8.04
C GLY A 113 17.31 11.02 -7.49
N ILE A 114 16.26 10.88 -6.64
CA ILE A 114 15.50 11.99 -6.05
C ILE A 114 15.74 12.11 -4.53
N THR A 115 16.92 11.74 -4.05
CA THR A 115 17.27 11.82 -2.62
C THR A 115 16.95 13.21 -2.04
N ASP A 116 16.40 13.20 -0.83
CA ASP A 116 15.91 14.39 -0.09
C ASP A 116 14.76 15.19 -0.76
N ASN A 117 14.16 14.66 -1.83
CA ASN A 117 13.10 15.35 -2.56
C ASN A 117 11.73 14.64 -2.54
N ALA A 118 11.62 13.48 -1.90
CA ALA A 118 10.33 12.82 -1.71
C ALA A 118 9.65 13.34 -0.43
N GLY A 119 8.42 13.84 -0.58
CA GLY A 119 7.55 14.22 0.55
C GLY A 119 6.44 13.22 0.77
N MET A 120 5.72 13.37 1.88
CA MET A 120 4.51 12.57 2.19
C MET A 120 3.28 13.46 2.20
N ILE A 121 2.16 12.90 1.79
CA ILE A 121 0.84 13.50 1.93
C ILE A 121 -0.12 12.47 2.51
N LEU A 122 -1.16 12.94 3.19
CA LEU A 122 -2.29 12.09 3.55
C LEU A 122 -2.90 11.51 2.27
N ILE A 123 -3.22 10.21 2.28
CA ILE A 123 -3.85 9.55 1.12
C ILE A 123 -5.17 10.27 0.84
N PRO A 124 -5.35 10.86 -0.35
CA PRO A 124 -6.55 11.63 -0.66
C PRO A 124 -7.80 10.74 -0.61
N GLY A 125 -8.82 11.20 0.09
CA GLY A 125 -10.12 10.54 0.10
C GLY A 125 -10.93 10.81 -1.15
N GLY A 126 -11.83 9.89 -1.47
CA GLY A 126 -12.84 10.02 -2.51
C GLY A 126 -14.24 9.96 -1.91
N SER A 127 -15.26 10.28 -2.72
CA SER A 127 -16.69 10.13 -2.33
C SER A 127 -17.08 10.79 -1.00
N GLY A 128 -16.43 11.91 -0.65
CA GLY A 128 -16.73 12.66 0.59
C GLY A 128 -16.01 12.15 1.83
N THR A 129 -15.11 11.18 1.71
CA THR A 129 -14.20 10.77 2.77
C THR A 129 -12.95 11.66 2.80
N GLU A 130 -12.33 11.80 3.96
CA GLU A 130 -11.11 12.60 4.12
C GLU A 130 -9.88 11.80 3.65
N SER A 131 -9.79 10.52 4.03
CA SER A 131 -8.69 9.62 3.72
C SER A 131 -9.12 8.16 3.84
N GLY A 132 -8.25 7.25 3.44
CA GLY A 132 -8.38 5.81 3.66
C GLY A 132 -7.06 5.12 3.39
N GLY A 133 -6.88 3.92 3.91
CA GLY A 133 -5.67 3.14 3.67
C GLY A 133 -5.71 1.79 4.36
N TYR A 134 -4.75 0.95 4.02
CA TYR A 134 -4.54 -0.31 4.71
C TYR A 134 -3.33 -0.23 5.65
N LEU A 135 -3.49 -0.83 6.82
CA LEU A 135 -2.41 -1.02 7.79
C LEU A 135 -1.88 -2.44 7.70
N TYR A 136 -0.57 -2.57 7.76
CA TYR A 136 0.09 -3.85 7.91
C TYR A 136 0.87 -3.86 9.23
N ALA A 137 0.68 -4.90 10.03
CA ALA A 137 1.43 -5.11 11.26
C ALA A 137 2.12 -6.48 11.20
N GLY A 138 3.44 -6.47 11.29
CA GLY A 138 4.23 -7.68 11.48
C GLY A 138 4.17 -8.17 12.92
N GLY A 139 4.19 -9.48 13.11
CA GLY A 139 4.27 -10.12 14.42
C GLY A 139 5.49 -11.01 14.55
N LEU A 140 6.05 -11.09 15.76
CA LEU A 140 7.14 -11.99 16.09
C LEU A 140 6.62 -13.12 16.98
N GLY A 141 7.04 -14.34 16.70
CA GLY A 141 6.66 -15.53 17.48
C GLY A 141 7.85 -16.41 17.80
N VAL A 142 7.72 -17.17 18.89
CA VAL A 142 8.68 -18.22 19.24
C VAL A 142 8.10 -19.57 18.84
N LEU A 143 8.88 -20.38 18.11
CA LEU A 143 8.47 -21.73 17.74
C LEU A 143 8.30 -22.58 19.00
N LYS A 144 7.22 -23.37 19.08
CA LYS A 144 6.95 -24.28 20.22
C LYS A 144 8.06 -25.32 20.41
N SER A 145 8.79 -25.65 19.35
CA SER A 145 9.91 -26.59 19.36
C SER A 145 11.24 -25.98 19.81
N SER A 146 11.26 -24.68 20.16
CA SER A 146 12.51 -24.04 20.63
C SER A 146 12.96 -24.65 21.95
N GLU A 147 14.23 -25.06 22.02
CA GLU A 147 14.87 -25.50 23.25
C GLU A 147 15.26 -24.34 24.17
N HIS A 148 15.23 -23.09 23.65
CA HIS A 148 15.58 -21.85 24.33
C HIS A 148 14.38 -20.92 24.50
N MET A 149 13.25 -21.47 24.91
CA MET A 149 11.96 -20.75 24.97
C MET A 149 12.00 -19.48 25.84
N GLN A 150 12.70 -19.54 26.98
CA GLN A 150 12.76 -18.40 27.91
C GLN A 150 13.64 -17.29 27.37
N GLU A 151 14.81 -17.63 26.84
CA GLU A 151 15.73 -16.69 26.22
C GLU A 151 15.11 -16.03 24.99
N ALA A 152 14.41 -16.81 24.17
CA ALA A 152 13.68 -16.28 23.01
C ALA A 152 12.60 -15.28 23.43
N LYS A 153 11.83 -15.56 24.50
CA LYS A 153 10.84 -14.62 25.02
C LYS A 153 11.48 -13.33 25.55
N GLN A 154 12.61 -13.44 26.26
CA GLN A 154 13.35 -12.27 26.75
C GLN A 154 13.90 -11.43 25.59
N PHE A 155 14.43 -12.09 24.55
CA PHE A 155 14.88 -11.42 23.35
C PHE A 155 13.73 -10.66 22.65
N LEU A 156 12.57 -11.30 22.45
CA LEU A 156 11.40 -10.65 21.86
C LEU A 156 10.93 -9.46 22.71
N ALA A 157 10.90 -9.61 24.04
CA ALA A 157 10.51 -8.53 24.94
C ALA A 157 11.45 -7.32 24.80
N LYS A 158 12.77 -7.54 24.66
CA LYS A 158 13.74 -6.45 24.42
C LYS A 158 13.59 -5.86 23.03
N LEU A 159 13.43 -6.70 22.01
CA LEU A 159 13.29 -6.26 20.61
C LEU A 159 12.04 -5.40 20.36
N THR A 160 11.00 -5.59 21.18
CA THR A 160 9.72 -4.88 21.08
C THR A 160 9.49 -3.85 22.19
N ASP A 161 10.50 -3.57 23.01
CA ASP A 161 10.40 -2.54 24.04
C ASP A 161 10.39 -1.12 23.41
N GLU A 162 10.13 -0.12 24.23
CA GLU A 162 10.00 1.26 23.76
C GLU A 162 11.29 1.81 23.17
N GLU A 163 12.42 1.52 23.80
CA GLU A 163 13.76 1.94 23.36
C GLU A 163 14.09 1.39 21.98
N MET A 164 13.85 0.08 21.77
CA MET A 164 14.11 -0.56 20.48
C MET A 164 13.14 -0.11 19.41
N GLN A 165 11.86 0.09 19.72
CA GLN A 165 10.89 0.63 18.75
C GLN A 165 11.25 2.06 18.33
N LYS A 166 11.68 2.90 19.29
CA LYS A 166 12.20 4.24 18.99
C LYS A 166 13.44 4.17 18.07
N HIS A 167 14.39 3.30 18.40
CA HIS A 167 15.58 3.08 17.58
C HIS A 167 15.21 2.63 16.16
N HIS A 168 14.34 1.65 16.01
CA HIS A 168 13.87 1.17 14.70
C HIS A 168 13.09 2.23 13.93
N ALA A 169 12.36 3.09 14.60
CA ALA A 169 11.69 4.22 13.96
C ALA A 169 12.70 5.23 13.40
N ILE A 170 13.71 5.61 14.17
CA ILE A 170 14.72 6.61 13.77
C ILE A 170 15.63 6.08 12.66
N GLU A 171 16.14 4.86 12.77
CA GLU A 171 17.15 4.32 11.85
C GLU A 171 16.55 3.60 10.64
N GLY A 172 15.42 2.90 10.83
CA GLY A 172 14.86 1.98 9.84
C GLY A 172 13.54 2.40 9.23
N ALA A 173 12.96 3.52 9.65
CA ALA A 173 11.63 3.95 9.19
C ALA A 173 10.48 3.01 9.55
N ASN A 174 10.67 2.14 10.49
CA ASN A 174 9.60 1.25 10.90
C ASN A 174 8.63 2.01 11.80
N LEU A 175 7.35 2.02 11.44
CA LEU A 175 6.33 2.63 12.28
C LEU A 175 6.25 1.90 13.62
N PRO A 176 6.36 2.60 14.77
CA PRO A 176 6.22 1.98 16.06
C PRO A 176 4.79 1.48 16.29
N THR A 177 4.65 0.38 17.03
CA THR A 177 3.33 -0.12 17.45
C THR A 177 2.84 0.54 18.74
N ARG A 178 3.69 1.33 19.39
CA ARG A 178 3.36 2.10 20.61
C ARG A 178 2.92 3.51 20.22
N LEU A 179 1.65 3.86 20.48
CA LEU A 179 1.08 5.15 20.11
C LEU A 179 1.84 6.35 20.72
N ALA A 180 2.37 6.20 21.95
CA ALA A 180 3.14 7.27 22.59
C ALA A 180 4.38 7.70 21.79
N LEU A 181 4.96 6.81 20.98
CA LEU A 181 6.12 7.12 20.16
C LEU A 181 5.78 7.99 18.93
N TYR A 182 4.51 8.16 18.59
CA TYR A 182 4.11 9.08 17.53
C TYR A 182 4.20 10.56 17.95
N GLU A 183 4.32 10.82 19.25
CA GLU A 183 4.53 12.15 19.82
C GLU A 183 6.03 12.39 20.19
N ASP A 184 6.92 11.42 19.90
CA ASP A 184 8.33 11.52 20.26
C ASP A 184 9.07 12.52 19.36
N PRO A 185 9.68 13.59 19.93
CA PRO A 185 10.30 14.65 19.15
C PRO A 185 11.55 14.19 18.38
N ASP A 186 12.25 13.17 18.85
CA ASP A 186 13.46 12.66 18.17
C ASP A 186 13.05 11.88 16.91
N ILE A 187 11.93 11.13 16.96
CA ILE A 187 11.39 10.45 15.78
C ILE A 187 10.90 11.49 14.78
N ALA A 188 10.15 12.49 15.24
CA ALA A 188 9.67 13.57 14.37
C ALA A 188 10.82 14.35 13.71
N ALA A 189 11.91 14.59 14.44
CA ALA A 189 13.10 15.25 13.90
C ALA A 189 13.85 14.38 12.88
N ALA A 190 13.87 13.06 13.09
CA ALA A 190 14.52 12.12 12.16
C ALA A 190 13.74 11.92 10.85
N TRP A 191 12.42 12.22 10.86
CA TRP A 191 11.49 11.88 9.79
C TRP A 191 10.60 13.07 9.41
N PRO A 192 10.99 13.88 8.42
CA PRO A 192 10.09 14.87 7.83
C PRO A 192 8.82 14.17 7.29
N GLY A 193 7.65 14.59 7.80
CA GLY A 193 6.36 14.00 7.44
C GLY A 193 5.90 12.84 8.35
N PHE A 194 6.58 12.57 9.46
CA PHE A 194 6.12 11.58 10.44
C PHE A 194 4.72 11.92 11.02
N ASP A 195 4.40 13.20 11.12
CA ASP A 195 3.09 13.71 11.49
C ASP A 195 1.99 13.30 10.49
N ILE A 196 2.32 13.21 9.20
CA ILE A 196 1.39 12.71 8.16
C ILE A 196 1.10 11.22 8.38
N LEU A 197 2.14 10.42 8.72
CA LEU A 197 1.95 9.00 9.05
C LEU A 197 1.07 8.82 10.28
N ALA A 198 1.28 9.63 11.32
CA ALA A 198 0.44 9.64 12.51
C ALA A 198 -1.02 10.02 12.16
N ALA A 199 -1.21 11.04 11.33
CA ALA A 199 -2.52 11.48 10.87
C ALA A 199 -3.23 10.44 9.98
N GLN A 200 -2.48 9.54 9.30
CA GLN A 200 -3.04 8.47 8.47
C GLN A 200 -3.62 7.31 9.31
N LEU A 201 -3.11 7.06 10.52
CA LEU A 201 -3.50 5.89 11.33
C LEU A 201 -5.00 5.74 11.57
N PRO A 202 -5.77 6.81 11.90
CA PRO A 202 -7.21 6.70 12.14
C PRO A 202 -8.02 6.20 10.92
N TYR A 203 -7.47 6.35 9.72
CA TYR A 203 -8.11 5.95 8.46
C TYR A 203 -7.66 4.57 8.00
N GLY A 204 -6.77 3.91 8.76
CA GLY A 204 -6.21 2.63 8.39
C GLY A 204 -7.15 1.47 8.69
N LYS A 205 -7.23 0.53 7.75
CA LYS A 205 -7.97 -0.73 7.85
C LYS A 205 -7.00 -1.90 7.81
N PHE A 206 -7.34 -2.98 8.50
CA PHE A 206 -6.52 -4.19 8.45
C PHE A 206 -7.05 -5.15 7.37
N PRO A 207 -6.14 -5.88 6.69
CA PRO A 207 -6.56 -6.94 5.79
C PRO A 207 -7.33 -8.03 6.54
N PRO A 208 -8.33 -8.66 5.89
CA PRO A 208 -9.08 -9.73 6.50
C PRO A 208 -8.20 -10.96 6.79
N GLN A 209 -8.54 -11.70 7.85
CA GLN A 209 -7.79 -12.87 8.32
C GLN A 209 -8.52 -14.16 7.90
N TYR A 210 -8.73 -14.36 6.60
CA TYR A 210 -9.34 -15.56 6.04
C TYR A 210 -8.29 -16.53 5.51
N GLY A 211 -8.48 -17.84 5.70
CA GLY A 211 -7.55 -18.86 5.20
C GLY A 211 -7.38 -18.86 3.68
N TRP A 212 -8.42 -18.46 2.97
CA TRP A 212 -8.44 -18.36 1.51
C TRP A 212 -7.96 -16.99 0.96
N PHE A 213 -7.60 -16.05 1.83
CA PHE A 213 -7.27 -14.67 1.42
C PHE A 213 -6.08 -14.59 0.44
N GLU A 214 -5.09 -15.45 0.59
CA GLU A 214 -3.94 -15.47 -0.31
C GLU A 214 -4.33 -15.92 -1.73
N GLU A 215 -5.24 -16.87 -1.87
CA GLU A 215 -5.77 -17.29 -3.17
C GLU A 215 -6.63 -16.20 -3.81
N TRP A 216 -7.42 -15.51 -2.98
CA TRP A 216 -8.17 -14.34 -3.43
C TRP A 216 -7.23 -13.22 -3.92
N ARG A 217 -6.13 -12.94 -3.23
CA ARG A 217 -5.13 -11.93 -3.65
C ARG A 217 -4.62 -12.20 -5.05
N ARG A 218 -4.39 -13.46 -5.40
CA ARG A 218 -3.98 -13.88 -6.75
C ARG A 218 -5.05 -13.53 -7.80
N SER A 219 -6.30 -13.81 -7.48
CA SER A 219 -7.43 -13.47 -8.36
C SER A 219 -7.58 -11.97 -8.52
N ALA A 220 -7.46 -11.20 -7.43
CA ALA A 220 -7.54 -9.75 -7.47
C ALA A 220 -6.40 -9.12 -8.31
N ALA A 221 -5.16 -9.66 -8.21
CA ALA A 221 -4.06 -9.23 -9.09
C ALA A 221 -4.40 -9.44 -10.56
N THR A 222 -4.97 -10.60 -10.89
CA THR A 222 -5.39 -10.90 -12.27
C THR A 222 -6.45 -9.91 -12.75
N ALA A 223 -7.43 -9.57 -11.91
CA ALA A 223 -8.47 -8.62 -12.26
C ALA A 223 -7.89 -7.22 -12.56
N VAL A 224 -6.99 -6.72 -11.71
CA VAL A 224 -6.31 -5.43 -11.93
C VAL A 224 -5.45 -5.47 -13.19
N GLN A 225 -4.67 -6.53 -13.39
CA GLN A 225 -3.85 -6.71 -14.58
C GLN A 225 -4.69 -6.77 -15.87
N ASP A 226 -5.88 -7.36 -15.82
CA ASP A 226 -6.78 -7.42 -16.96
C ASP A 226 -7.31 -6.03 -17.33
N VAL A 227 -7.54 -5.16 -16.36
CA VAL A 227 -7.95 -3.77 -16.60
C VAL A 227 -6.80 -2.93 -17.15
N ILE A 228 -5.60 -3.01 -16.55
CA ILE A 228 -4.40 -2.29 -17.02
C ILE A 228 -4.06 -2.72 -18.45
N GLY A 229 -4.18 -4.01 -18.75
CA GLY A 229 -3.90 -4.58 -20.08
C GLY A 229 -5.06 -4.48 -21.07
N GLU A 230 -6.13 -3.73 -20.74
CA GLU A 230 -7.33 -3.53 -21.59
C GLU A 230 -8.00 -4.85 -22.05
N ARG A 231 -7.85 -5.93 -21.26
CA ARG A 231 -8.43 -7.25 -21.55
C ARG A 231 -9.87 -7.37 -21.04
N LYS A 232 -10.19 -6.61 -19.99
CA LYS A 232 -11.55 -6.52 -19.41
C LYS A 232 -11.85 -5.07 -19.06
N SER A 233 -13.14 -4.70 -19.13
CA SER A 233 -13.59 -3.47 -18.48
C SER A 233 -13.49 -3.58 -16.95
N PRO A 234 -13.47 -2.46 -16.22
CA PRO A 234 -13.53 -2.47 -14.75
C PRO A 234 -14.70 -3.30 -14.21
N GLU A 235 -15.88 -3.17 -14.80
CA GLU A 235 -17.09 -3.91 -14.42
C GLU A 235 -16.93 -5.42 -14.65
N GLU A 236 -16.42 -5.83 -15.83
CA GLU A 236 -16.17 -7.23 -16.16
C GLU A 236 -15.11 -7.85 -15.22
N ALA A 237 -14.05 -7.11 -14.89
CA ALA A 237 -13.00 -7.55 -13.99
C ALA A 237 -13.53 -7.77 -12.56
N LEU A 238 -14.37 -6.84 -12.07
CA LEU A 238 -14.98 -6.94 -10.75
C LEU A 238 -16.02 -8.05 -10.67
N GLN A 239 -16.83 -8.23 -11.73
CA GLN A 239 -17.77 -9.34 -11.79
C GLN A 239 -17.02 -10.69 -11.74
N TRP A 240 -15.96 -10.82 -12.54
CA TRP A 240 -15.11 -12.01 -12.54
C TRP A 240 -14.46 -12.25 -11.16
N LEU A 241 -13.99 -11.20 -10.49
CA LEU A 241 -13.39 -11.29 -9.15
C LEU A 241 -14.43 -11.71 -8.10
N SER A 242 -15.66 -11.22 -8.19
CA SER A 242 -16.76 -11.64 -7.33
C SER A 242 -17.04 -13.14 -7.44
N GLU A 243 -17.08 -13.68 -8.66
CA GLU A 243 -17.25 -15.09 -8.92
C GLU A 243 -16.04 -15.93 -8.43
N ALA A 244 -14.81 -15.41 -8.66
CA ALA A 244 -13.59 -16.04 -8.15
C ALA A 244 -13.59 -16.11 -6.62
N THR A 245 -14.03 -15.04 -5.94
CA THR A 245 -14.18 -15.00 -4.48
C THR A 245 -15.13 -16.09 -4.00
N GLY A 246 -16.27 -16.28 -4.67
CA GLY A 246 -17.21 -17.35 -4.35
C GLY A 246 -16.59 -18.76 -4.43
N ARG A 247 -15.71 -18.98 -5.41
CA ARG A 247 -15.01 -20.28 -5.57
C ARG A 247 -14.01 -20.53 -4.44
N VAL A 248 -13.10 -19.58 -4.15
CA VAL A 248 -12.07 -19.76 -3.13
C VAL A 248 -12.63 -19.87 -1.70
N ARG A 249 -13.82 -19.32 -1.46
CA ARG A 249 -14.54 -19.48 -0.17
C ARG A 249 -15.21 -20.83 0.00
N ALA A 250 -15.47 -21.55 -1.08
CA ALA A 250 -16.13 -22.85 -1.06
C ALA A 250 -15.16 -24.03 -0.88
N GLU A 251 -13.87 -23.80 -1.05
CA GLU A 251 -12.77 -24.75 -0.82
C GLU A 251 -12.32 -24.75 0.64
#